data_67e26595a81a51395126b494e4425f5e
#
_entry.id   67e26595a81a51395126b494e4425f5e
#
_cell.length_a   1.000
_cell.length_b   1.000
_cell.length_c   1.000
_cell.angle_alpha   90.00
_cell.angle_beta   90.00
_cell.angle_gamma   90.00
#
_symmetry.space_group_name_H-M   'P 1'
#
loop_
_entity.id
_entity.type
_entity.pdbx_description
1 polymer ?
#
loop_
_entity_poly.entity_id
_entity_poly.type
_entity_poly.pdbx_seq_one_letter_code
_entity_poly.pdbx_strand_id
1 'polypeptide(L)'
;MSDDQYYYEPAQGHGLPHDPFNAIIGPRPIGWISSQDAEGRLNLAPYSFFNAFNYTPPIIGFASVGRKDSLNNIERTGEFAWNLVTRPLAEAMNQSCAAV
;
A
#
# COMPACT_ATOMS: atom_id res chain seq x y z
N MET A 1 34.55 0.17 -4.20
CA MET A 1 33.34 -0.66 -4.11
C MET A 1 33.70 -2.10 -4.42
N SER A 2 33.24 -3.06 -3.65
CA SER A 2 33.55 -4.46 -3.94
C SER A 2 32.65 -5.00 -5.04
N ASP A 3 33.10 -6.11 -5.69
CA ASP A 3 32.38 -6.69 -6.83
C ASP A 3 31.02 -7.29 -6.45
N ASP A 4 30.78 -7.51 -5.14
CA ASP A 4 29.53 -8.06 -4.63
C ASP A 4 28.50 -6.98 -4.24
N GLN A 5 28.77 -5.72 -4.55
CA GLN A 5 27.87 -4.61 -4.29
C GLN A 5 27.25 -4.11 -5.60
N TYR A 6 25.97 -3.75 -5.51
CA TYR A 6 25.27 -3.14 -6.63
C TYR A 6 24.78 -1.75 -6.22
N TYR A 7 25.03 -0.79 -7.10
CA TYR A 7 24.67 0.61 -6.84
C TYR A 7 23.99 1.18 -8.08
N TYR A 8 22.97 1.99 -7.86
CA TYR A 8 22.31 2.73 -8.95
C TYR A 8 21.73 4.03 -8.43
N GLU A 9 21.57 4.98 -9.34
CA GLU A 9 20.86 6.22 -9.07
C GLU A 9 19.39 6.02 -9.44
N PRO A 10 18.43 6.15 -8.51
CA PRO A 10 17.02 5.86 -8.80
C PRO A 10 16.46 6.61 -10.00
N ALA A 11 16.88 7.88 -10.21
CA ALA A 11 16.40 8.67 -11.32
C ALA A 11 16.84 8.13 -12.68
N GLN A 12 17.87 7.29 -12.72
CA GLN A 12 18.42 6.72 -13.95
C GLN A 12 18.03 5.26 -14.15
N GLY A 13 17.27 4.71 -13.20
CA GLY A 13 16.86 3.31 -13.28
C GLY A 13 17.88 2.36 -12.68
N HIS A 14 17.44 1.15 -12.40
CA HIS A 14 18.26 0.15 -11.71
C HIS A 14 18.95 -0.84 -12.65
N GLY A 15 18.50 -0.95 -13.90
CA GLY A 15 19.10 -1.86 -14.87
C GLY A 15 18.88 -3.35 -14.60
N LEU A 16 17.93 -3.70 -13.74
CA LEU A 16 17.66 -5.08 -13.35
C LEU A 16 16.27 -5.49 -13.87
N PRO A 17 16.01 -6.82 -14.04
CA PRO A 17 14.71 -7.27 -14.52
C PRO A 17 13.54 -6.90 -13.58
N HIS A 18 13.79 -6.86 -12.28
CA HIS A 18 12.79 -6.50 -11.28
C HIS A 18 13.31 -5.37 -10.41
N ASP A 19 12.40 -4.53 -9.92
CA ASP A 19 12.77 -3.39 -9.08
C ASP A 19 13.36 -3.90 -7.75
N PRO A 20 14.66 -3.62 -7.47
CA PRO A 20 15.28 -4.09 -6.23
C PRO A 20 14.67 -3.46 -4.98
N PHE A 21 14.15 -2.22 -5.05
CA PHE A 21 13.50 -1.59 -3.90
C PHE A 21 12.32 -2.43 -3.41
N ASN A 22 11.44 -2.84 -4.33
CA ASN A 22 10.29 -3.66 -3.97
C ASN A 22 10.70 -5.04 -3.46
N ALA A 23 11.83 -5.56 -3.94
CA ALA A 23 12.31 -6.88 -3.54
C ALA A 23 12.92 -6.90 -2.15
N ILE A 24 13.64 -5.85 -1.77
CA ILE A 24 14.39 -5.83 -0.51
C ILE A 24 13.62 -5.18 0.63
N ILE A 25 12.63 -4.34 0.36
CA ILE A 25 11.76 -3.77 1.39
C ILE A 25 10.63 -4.76 1.66
N GLY A 26 10.96 -5.75 2.47
CA GLY A 26 10.02 -6.81 2.83
C GLY A 26 10.50 -7.62 4.01
N PRO A 27 9.58 -8.38 4.66
CA PRO A 27 8.15 -8.34 4.41
C PRO A 27 7.53 -7.00 4.80
N ARG A 28 6.43 -6.65 4.15
CA ARG A 28 5.70 -5.41 4.46
C ARG A 28 4.33 -5.75 5.05
N PRO A 29 3.85 -4.97 6.03
CA PRO A 29 2.48 -5.11 6.48
C PRO A 29 1.51 -4.78 5.34
N ILE A 30 0.38 -5.45 5.31
CA ILE A 30 -0.69 -5.16 4.35
C ILE A 30 -1.75 -4.35 5.09
N GLY A 31 -2.04 -3.15 4.58
CA GLY A 31 -3.15 -2.35 5.06
C GLY A 31 -4.38 -2.61 4.22
N TRP A 32 -5.45 -3.09 4.83
CA TRP A 32 -6.73 -3.33 4.16
C TRP A 32 -7.60 -2.11 4.40
N ILE A 33 -7.73 -1.28 3.37
CA ILE A 33 -8.23 0.08 3.50
C ILE A 33 -9.61 0.19 2.87
N SER A 34 -10.58 0.67 3.65
CA SER A 34 -11.89 1.02 3.13
C SER A 34 -12.04 2.53 3.07
N SER A 35 -12.77 2.99 2.06
CA SER A 35 -13.06 4.39 1.83
C SER A 35 -14.41 4.53 1.14
N GLN A 36 -14.97 5.74 1.13
CA GLN A 36 -16.26 6.02 0.51
C GLN A 36 -16.12 7.12 -0.52
N ASP A 37 -16.93 7.03 -1.58
CA ASP A 37 -17.06 8.15 -2.50
C ASP A 37 -18.10 9.16 -1.97
N ALA A 38 -18.36 10.21 -2.76
CA ALA A 38 -19.27 11.28 -2.36
C ALA A 38 -20.71 10.80 -2.18
N GLU A 39 -21.07 9.65 -2.75
CA GLU A 39 -22.41 9.06 -2.67
C GLU A 39 -22.51 7.93 -1.67
N GLY A 40 -21.45 7.70 -0.90
CA GLY A 40 -21.42 6.67 0.13
C GLY A 40 -21.11 5.27 -0.37
N ARG A 41 -20.69 5.13 -1.63
CA ARG A 41 -20.28 3.82 -2.16
C ARG A 41 -18.93 3.45 -1.58
N LEU A 42 -18.81 2.22 -1.12
CA LEU A 42 -17.61 1.73 -0.45
C LEU A 42 -16.61 1.19 -1.46
N ASN A 43 -15.33 1.46 -1.18
CA ASN A 43 -14.20 0.82 -1.83
C ASN A 43 -13.36 0.13 -0.77
N LEU A 44 -12.83 -1.05 -1.09
CA LEU A 44 -12.02 -1.85 -0.16
C LEU A 44 -10.85 -2.42 -0.95
N ALA A 45 -9.65 -2.08 -0.54
CA ALA A 45 -8.44 -2.52 -1.25
C ALA A 45 -7.26 -2.72 -0.31
N PRO A 46 -6.39 -3.71 -0.57
CA PRO A 46 -5.17 -3.91 0.19
C PRO A 46 -4.03 -3.07 -0.36
N TYR A 47 -3.16 -2.59 0.55
CA TYR A 47 -1.97 -1.82 0.20
C TYR A 47 -0.77 -2.40 0.92
N SER A 48 0.29 -2.70 0.17
CA SER A 48 1.51 -3.28 0.72
C SER A 48 2.54 -2.23 1.14
N PHE A 49 2.40 -0.98 0.72
CA PHE A 49 3.17 0.13 1.27
C PHE A 49 2.37 0.77 2.41
N PHE A 50 2.31 0.05 3.53
CA PHE A 50 1.51 0.44 4.69
C PHE A 50 2.34 0.22 5.94
N ASN A 51 2.21 1.12 6.91
CA ASN A 51 2.81 0.92 8.22
C ASN A 51 2.20 1.85 9.27
N ALA A 52 2.54 1.57 10.53
CA ALA A 52 2.33 2.48 11.64
C ALA A 52 3.55 3.38 11.77
N PHE A 53 3.31 4.68 11.98
CA PHE A 53 4.38 5.66 12.09
C PHE A 53 4.53 6.21 13.51
N ASN A 54 3.50 6.09 14.33
CA ASN A 54 3.56 6.52 15.72
C ASN A 54 2.45 5.83 16.50
N TYR A 55 2.57 5.74 17.84
CA TYR A 55 1.53 5.11 18.65
C TYR A 55 0.88 6.06 19.66
N THR A 56 1.53 7.17 19.97
CA THR A 56 0.98 8.18 20.87
C THR A 56 1.23 9.58 20.28
N PRO A 57 0.32 10.13 19.48
CA PRO A 57 -0.94 9.56 19.02
C PRO A 57 -0.73 8.44 17.98
N PRO A 58 -1.70 7.54 17.81
CA PRO A 58 -1.58 6.50 16.79
C PRO A 58 -1.70 7.10 15.40
N ILE A 59 -0.69 6.83 14.58
CA ILE A 59 -0.61 7.33 13.22
C ILE A 59 -0.28 6.16 12.31
N ILE A 60 -1.14 5.92 11.33
CA ILE A 60 -0.92 4.94 10.28
C ILE A 60 -0.89 5.65 8.94
N GLY A 61 -0.25 5.05 7.96
CA GLY A 61 -0.22 5.61 6.63
C GLY A 61 0.03 4.55 5.58
N PHE A 62 -0.35 4.86 4.37
CA PHE A 62 -0.06 4.00 3.23
C PHE A 62 0.18 4.87 1.99
N ALA A 63 0.84 4.26 1.00
CA ALA A 63 1.11 4.93 -0.27
C ALA A 63 0.31 4.25 -1.38
N SER A 64 -0.35 5.05 -2.19
CA SER A 64 -1.03 4.57 -3.39
C SER A 64 -0.10 4.80 -4.58
N VAL A 65 0.29 3.73 -5.25
CA VAL A 65 1.09 3.83 -6.47
C VAL A 65 0.13 4.10 -7.61
N GLY A 66 0.09 5.35 -8.05
CA GLY A 66 -0.86 5.80 -9.06
C GLY A 66 -2.23 6.19 -8.47
N ARG A 67 -3.09 6.71 -9.34
CA ARG A 67 -4.42 7.13 -8.93
C ARG A 67 -5.38 5.96 -8.98
N LYS A 68 -6.01 5.68 -7.85
CA LYS A 68 -6.96 4.59 -7.67
C LYS A 68 -8.18 5.12 -6.93
N ASP A 69 -9.24 4.31 -6.87
CA ASP A 69 -10.49 4.72 -6.22
C ASP A 69 -10.30 5.11 -4.76
N SER A 70 -9.44 4.38 -4.03
CA SER A 70 -9.15 4.72 -2.63
C SER A 70 -8.59 6.14 -2.50
N LEU A 71 -7.61 6.49 -3.35
CA LEU A 71 -7.00 7.81 -3.31
C LEU A 71 -8.02 8.90 -3.62
N ASN A 72 -8.82 8.71 -4.66
CA ASN A 72 -9.86 9.66 -5.03
C ASN A 72 -10.86 9.87 -3.91
N ASN A 73 -11.29 8.78 -3.27
CA ASN A 73 -12.23 8.84 -2.16
C ASN A 73 -11.66 9.59 -0.96
N ILE A 74 -10.42 9.30 -0.62
CA ILE A 74 -9.77 9.93 0.54
C ILE A 74 -9.54 11.42 0.31
N GLU A 75 -9.18 11.82 -0.91
CA GLU A 75 -9.05 13.23 -1.22
C GLU A 75 -10.37 13.98 -1.07
N ARG A 76 -11.50 13.33 -1.39
CA ARG A 76 -12.82 13.93 -1.25
C ARG A 76 -13.33 13.99 0.17
N THR A 77 -13.17 12.89 0.90
CA THR A 77 -13.77 12.76 2.24
C THR A 77 -12.84 13.16 3.36
N GLY A 78 -11.53 13.09 3.12
CA GLY A 78 -10.52 13.35 4.15
C GLY A 78 -10.36 12.23 5.16
N GLU A 79 -10.89 11.02 4.85
CA GLU A 79 -10.84 9.92 5.83
C GLU A 79 -10.77 8.56 5.12
N PHE A 80 -10.25 7.57 5.88
CA PHE A 80 -10.29 6.18 5.50
C PHE A 80 -10.35 5.32 6.77
N ALA A 81 -10.70 4.05 6.61
CA ALA A 81 -10.67 3.09 7.70
C ALA A 81 -9.66 1.98 7.41
N TRP A 82 -8.92 1.59 8.43
CA TRP A 82 -8.02 0.45 8.39
C TRP A 82 -8.75 -0.75 8.98
N ASN A 83 -8.71 -1.87 8.27
CA ASN A 83 -9.46 -3.07 8.64
C ASN A 83 -8.48 -4.18 8.98
N LEU A 84 -8.70 -4.86 10.09
CA LEU A 84 -7.85 -5.98 10.50
C LEU A 84 -8.22 -7.21 9.68
N VAL A 85 -7.22 -7.81 9.04
CA VAL A 85 -7.39 -9.04 8.28
C VAL A 85 -7.13 -10.21 9.21
N THR A 86 -8.19 -10.93 9.57
CA THR A 86 -8.07 -12.18 10.31
C THR A 86 -7.92 -13.35 9.34
N ARG A 87 -7.51 -14.52 9.85
CA ARG A 87 -7.30 -15.68 8.98
C ARG A 87 -8.53 -16.02 8.13
N PRO A 88 -9.77 -16.04 8.67
CA PRO A 88 -10.94 -16.31 7.83
C PRO A 88 -11.18 -15.29 6.72
N LEU A 89 -10.62 -14.08 6.83
CA LEU A 89 -10.81 -13.01 5.83
C LEU A 89 -9.68 -12.91 4.83
N ALA A 90 -8.62 -13.72 4.95
CA ALA A 90 -7.43 -13.59 4.12
C ALA A 90 -7.73 -13.75 2.62
N GLU A 91 -8.60 -14.71 2.27
CA GLU A 91 -8.97 -14.94 0.88
C GLU A 91 -9.79 -13.78 0.33
N ALA A 92 -10.71 -13.24 1.11
CA ALA A 92 -11.49 -12.07 0.71
C ALA A 92 -10.59 -10.84 0.49
N MET A 93 -9.57 -10.66 1.32
CA MET A 93 -8.60 -9.59 1.17
C MET A 93 -7.82 -9.75 -0.14
N ASN A 94 -7.38 -10.97 -0.46
CA ASN A 94 -6.68 -11.24 -1.72
C ASN A 94 -7.56 -10.94 -2.92
N GLN A 95 -8.82 -11.31 -2.87
CA GLN A 95 -9.75 -11.07 -3.97
C GLN A 95 -10.02 -9.57 -4.16
N SER A 96 -9.97 -8.77 -3.10
CA SER A 96 -10.25 -7.35 -3.20
C SER A 96 -9.16 -6.58 -3.96
N CYS A 97 -7.99 -7.17 -4.21
CA CYS A 97 -6.96 -6.53 -5.02
C CYS A 97 -7.17 -6.69 -6.53
N ALA A 98 -8.06 -7.55 -6.96
CA ALA A 98 -8.14 -7.95 -8.37
C ALA A 98 -8.89 -6.96 -9.26
N ALA A 99 -9.68 -6.05 -8.73
CA ALA A 99 -10.63 -5.27 -9.52
C ALA A 99 -10.37 -3.76 -9.50
N VAL A 100 -9.21 -3.35 -9.07
CA VAL A 100 -8.94 -1.91 -8.90
C VAL A 100 -7.80 -1.44 -9.76
#